data_815f6f07b5aa421dec3822b12bd1b26b
#
_entry.id   815f6f07b5aa421dec3822b12bd1b26b
#
_cell.length_a   1.000
_cell.length_b   1.000
_cell.length_c   1.000
_cell.angle_alpha   90.00
_cell.angle_beta   90.00
_cell.angle_gamma   90.00
#
_symmetry.space_group_name_H-M   'P 1'
#
loop_
_entity.id
_entity.type
_entity.pdbx_description
1 polymer ?
#
loop_
_entity_poly.entity_id
_entity_poly.type
_entity_poly.pdbx_seq_one_letter_code
_entity_poly.pdbx_strand_id
1 'polypeptide(L)'
;EYKLEIYTPAAKRKFGYYVLPLLMGDRIVGRLDGKTDRSERLFRVFGAFAETGADRDVTAEGMARALDDLATFVGVDGWRVEGNRGELIEPLRRHESACR
;
A
#
# COMPACT_ATOMS: atom_id res chain seq x y z
N GLU A 1 -15.75 1.87 -0.06
CA GLU A 1 -14.79 1.41 0.95
C GLU A 1 -13.52 0.86 0.29
N TYR A 2 -12.38 1.43 0.65
CA TYR A 2 -11.10 1.00 0.08
C TYR A 2 -10.49 -0.13 0.91
N LYS A 3 -9.90 -1.11 0.22
CA LYS A 3 -9.32 -2.26 0.88
C LYS A 3 -8.14 -2.78 0.08
N LEU A 4 -7.05 -3.13 0.77
CA LEU A 4 -5.92 -3.80 0.14
C LEU A 4 -6.07 -5.30 0.37
N GLU A 5 -6.09 -6.05 -0.71
CA GLU A 5 -6.17 -7.51 -0.64
C GLU A 5 -4.79 -8.11 -0.64
N ILE A 6 -4.56 -9.04 0.26
CA ILE A 6 -3.28 -9.76 0.28
C ILE A 6 -3.41 -10.93 -0.69
N TYR A 7 -2.82 -10.75 -1.85
CA TYR A 7 -2.88 -11.75 -2.90
C TYR A 7 -1.53 -11.85 -3.56
N THR A 8 -0.63 -12.61 -2.94
CA THR A 8 0.75 -12.67 -3.36
C THR A 8 1.18 -14.11 -3.53
N PRO A 9 1.77 -14.46 -4.67
CA PRO A 9 2.28 -15.82 -4.87
C PRO A 9 3.26 -16.21 -3.78
N ALA A 10 3.29 -17.49 -3.45
CA ALA A 10 4.14 -17.99 -2.37
C ALA A 10 5.59 -17.61 -2.55
N ALA A 11 6.07 -17.62 -3.79
CA ALA A 11 7.47 -17.31 -4.08
C ALA A 11 7.83 -15.88 -3.66
N LYS A 12 6.90 -14.96 -3.82
CA LYS A 12 7.14 -13.57 -3.39
C LYS A 12 7.02 -13.42 -1.89
N ARG A 13 6.08 -14.13 -1.29
CA ARG A 13 5.85 -14.01 0.15
C ARG A 13 7.04 -14.48 0.99
N LYS A 14 7.83 -15.41 0.48
CA LYS A 14 8.94 -15.91 1.27
C LYS A 14 10.00 -14.84 1.54
N PHE A 15 10.00 -13.77 0.76
CA PHE A 15 10.91 -12.65 0.98
C PHE A 15 10.21 -11.47 1.64
N GLY A 16 8.94 -11.64 2.04
CA GLY A 16 8.19 -10.56 2.68
C GLY A 16 7.63 -9.53 1.73
N TYR A 17 7.74 -9.76 0.43
CA TYR A 17 7.20 -8.85 -0.56
C TYR A 17 5.76 -9.17 -0.89
N TYR A 18 4.98 -8.11 -1.11
CA TYR A 18 3.57 -8.23 -1.46
C TYR A 18 3.26 -7.39 -2.68
N VAL A 19 2.36 -7.91 -3.51
CA VAL A 19 1.70 -7.13 -4.56
C VAL A 19 0.24 -7.11 -4.16
N LEU A 20 -0.28 -5.94 -3.86
CA LEU A 20 -1.60 -5.80 -3.26
C LEU A 20 -2.50 -4.97 -4.15
N PRO A 21 -3.57 -5.55 -4.70
CA PRO A 21 -4.57 -4.72 -5.38
C PRO A 21 -5.35 -3.90 -4.36
N LEU A 22 -5.67 -2.67 -4.75
CA LEU A 22 -6.52 -1.80 -3.97
C LEU A 22 -7.92 -1.86 -4.55
N LEU A 23 -8.87 -2.24 -3.71
CA LEU A 23 -10.25 -2.41 -4.11
C LEU A 23 -11.11 -1.31 -3.53
N MET A 24 -12.05 -0.82 -4.33
CA MET A 24 -13.15 0.00 -3.84
C MET A 24 -14.41 -0.80 -4.13
N GLY A 25 -15.01 -1.37 -3.07
CA GLY A 25 -16.03 -2.37 -3.25
C GLY A 25 -15.41 -3.60 -3.88
N ASP A 26 -15.91 -3.98 -5.06
CA ASP A 26 -15.38 -5.13 -5.77
C ASP A 26 -14.59 -4.73 -7.02
N ARG A 27 -14.26 -3.44 -7.15
CA ARG A 27 -13.49 -2.93 -8.28
C ARG A 27 -12.05 -2.69 -7.88
N ILE A 28 -11.13 -3.10 -8.75
CA ILE A 28 -9.71 -2.77 -8.53
C ILE A 28 -9.48 -1.36 -9.05
N VAL A 29 -9.00 -0.48 -8.15
CA VAL A 29 -8.74 0.92 -8.51
C VAL A 29 -7.27 1.28 -8.43
N GLY A 30 -6.43 0.37 -7.94
CA GLY A 30 -5.01 0.63 -7.87
C GLY A 30 -4.23 -0.62 -7.50
N ARG A 31 -2.93 -0.45 -7.37
CA ARG A 31 -2.02 -1.52 -6.99
C ARG A 31 -0.89 -0.96 -6.16
N LEU A 32 -0.43 -1.74 -5.21
CA LEU A 32 0.65 -1.33 -4.31
C LEU A 32 1.67 -2.47 -4.23
N ASP A 33 2.94 -2.11 -4.29
CA ASP A 33 4.04 -3.05 -4.06
C ASP A 33 4.73 -2.68 -2.77
N GLY A 34 4.96 -3.65 -1.90
CA GLY A 34 5.57 -3.33 -0.62
C GLY A 34 6.15 -4.53 0.10
N LYS A 35 6.69 -4.27 1.26
CA LYS A 35 7.35 -5.28 2.07
C LYS A 35 7.16 -4.96 3.55
N THR A 36 6.89 -6.00 4.35
CA THR A 36 6.85 -5.85 5.81
C THR A 36 8.28 -5.88 6.33
N ASP A 37 8.66 -4.87 7.10
CA ASP A 37 9.95 -4.80 7.76
C ASP A 37 9.72 -4.99 9.25
N ARG A 38 9.95 -6.20 9.74
CA ARG A 38 9.67 -6.55 11.13
C ARG A 38 10.62 -5.86 12.11
N SER A 39 11.88 -5.68 11.69
CA SER A 39 12.86 -5.08 12.58
C SER A 39 12.56 -3.62 12.86
N GLU A 40 12.03 -2.90 11.86
CA GLU A 40 11.67 -1.49 12.02
C GLU A 40 10.20 -1.32 12.36
N ARG A 41 9.42 -2.40 12.34
CA ARG A 41 7.99 -2.40 12.61
C ARG A 41 7.24 -1.48 11.65
N LEU A 42 7.58 -1.60 10.38
CA LEU A 42 7.00 -0.79 9.31
C LEU A 42 6.60 -1.65 8.13
N PHE A 43 5.59 -1.20 7.40
CA PHE A 43 5.32 -1.70 6.07
C PHE A 43 5.90 -0.68 5.08
N ARG A 44 6.81 -1.13 4.24
CA ARG A 44 7.49 -0.23 3.30
C ARG A 44 6.86 -0.33 1.93
N VAL A 45 6.47 0.81 1.38
CA VAL A 45 5.80 0.90 0.08
C VAL A 45 6.83 1.29 -0.97
N PHE A 46 7.00 0.45 -1.97
CA PHE A 46 7.99 0.70 -3.02
C PHE A 46 7.36 1.18 -4.32
N GLY A 47 6.11 0.88 -4.54
CA GLY A 47 5.40 1.32 -5.74
C GLY A 47 3.93 1.48 -5.45
N ALA A 48 3.29 2.44 -6.11
CA ALA A 48 1.86 2.68 -5.93
C ALA A 48 1.30 3.23 -7.24
N PHE A 49 0.29 2.53 -7.76
CA PHE A 49 -0.23 2.78 -9.10
C PHE A 49 -1.75 2.89 -9.07
N ALA A 50 -2.28 3.79 -9.88
CA ALA A 50 -3.72 3.92 -10.06
C ALA A 50 -4.13 3.24 -11.35
N GLU A 51 -5.33 2.65 -11.35
CA GLU A 51 -5.91 2.14 -12.58
C GLU A 51 -6.31 3.30 -13.49
N THR A 52 -6.33 3.02 -14.79
CA THR A 52 -6.72 4.01 -15.78
C THR A 52 -8.10 4.56 -15.43
N GLY A 53 -8.21 5.88 -15.40
CA GLY A 53 -9.47 6.54 -15.12
C GLY A 53 -9.75 6.79 -13.64
N ALA A 54 -8.92 6.26 -12.75
CA ALA A 54 -9.09 6.52 -11.31
C ALA A 54 -8.55 7.91 -10.98
N ASP A 55 -9.24 8.60 -10.07
CA ASP A 55 -8.77 9.90 -9.59
C ASP A 55 -7.54 9.69 -8.72
N ARG A 56 -6.47 10.39 -9.06
CA ARG A 56 -5.18 10.19 -8.42
C ARG A 56 -5.21 10.49 -6.92
N ASP A 57 -5.74 11.65 -6.55
CA ASP A 57 -5.69 12.07 -5.15
C ASP A 57 -6.69 11.29 -4.30
N VAL A 58 -7.86 11.01 -4.84
CA VAL A 58 -8.86 10.23 -4.12
C VAL A 58 -8.37 8.81 -3.91
N THR A 59 -7.75 8.22 -4.94
CA THR A 59 -7.25 6.87 -4.85
C THR A 59 -6.10 6.78 -3.84
N ALA A 60 -5.21 7.78 -3.82
CA ALA A 60 -4.11 7.80 -2.85
C ALA A 60 -4.64 7.91 -1.42
N GLU A 61 -5.66 8.71 -1.21
CA GLU A 61 -6.25 8.84 0.12
C GLU A 61 -6.86 7.51 0.57
N GLY A 62 -7.58 6.85 -0.34
CA GLY A 62 -8.16 5.54 -0.03
C GLY A 62 -7.08 4.49 0.23
N MET A 63 -6.01 4.53 -0.54
CA MET A 63 -4.90 3.62 -0.33
C MET A 63 -4.25 3.84 1.03
N ALA A 64 -4.11 5.11 1.44
CA ALA A 64 -3.52 5.42 2.75
C ALA A 64 -4.35 4.86 3.88
N ARG A 65 -5.67 4.96 3.80
CA ARG A 65 -6.55 4.38 4.81
C ARG A 65 -6.43 2.87 4.85
N ALA A 66 -6.36 2.25 3.67
CA ALA A 66 -6.22 0.81 3.58
C ALA A 66 -4.86 0.36 4.13
N LEU A 67 -3.83 1.18 3.96
CA LEU A 67 -2.51 0.89 4.52
C LEU A 67 -2.50 0.95 6.04
N ASP A 68 -3.25 1.89 6.62
CA ASP A 68 -3.38 1.93 8.08
C ASP A 68 -3.99 0.62 8.59
N ASP A 69 -5.02 0.14 7.92
CA ASP A 69 -5.64 -1.13 8.30
C ASP A 69 -4.70 -2.29 8.10
N LEU A 70 -3.96 -2.29 6.99
CA LEU A 70 -3.01 -3.35 6.71
C LEU A 70 -1.90 -3.40 7.76
N ALA A 71 -1.38 -2.24 8.16
CA ALA A 71 -0.32 -2.19 9.17
C ALA A 71 -0.81 -2.80 10.48
N THR A 72 -2.04 -2.50 10.88
CA THR A 72 -2.63 -3.09 12.07
C THR A 72 -2.76 -4.60 11.89
N PHE A 73 -3.24 -5.03 10.74
CA PHE A 73 -3.46 -6.45 10.47
C PHE A 73 -2.15 -7.25 10.52
N VAL A 74 -1.08 -6.74 9.91
CA VAL A 74 0.19 -7.46 9.90
C VAL A 74 1.01 -7.24 11.16
N GLY A 75 0.58 -6.35 12.04
CA GLY A 75 1.20 -6.18 13.35
C GLY A 75 2.40 -5.28 13.37
N VAL A 76 2.42 -4.25 12.52
CA VAL A 76 3.49 -3.25 12.54
C VAL A 76 2.91 -1.89 12.94
N ASP A 77 3.79 -0.94 13.22
CA ASP A 77 3.39 0.34 13.80
C ASP A 77 2.86 1.33 12.77
N GLY A 78 3.26 1.19 11.52
CA GLY A 78 2.81 2.09 10.49
C GLY A 78 3.43 1.72 9.15
N TRP A 79 3.38 2.67 8.22
CA TRP A 79 3.90 2.44 6.87
C TRP A 79 4.64 3.67 6.39
N ARG A 80 5.55 3.46 5.45
CA ARG A 80 6.37 4.53 4.88
C ARG A 80 6.59 4.28 3.40
N VAL A 81 6.61 5.35 2.62
CA VAL A 81 6.88 5.28 1.20
C VAL A 81 8.39 5.36 0.99
N GLU A 82 8.96 4.33 0.38
CA GLU A 82 10.41 4.24 0.19
C GLU A 82 10.82 4.40 -1.26
N GLY A 83 9.94 4.05 -2.18
CA GLY A 83 10.27 4.07 -3.59
C GLY A 83 9.69 5.28 -4.30
N ASN A 84 9.85 5.28 -5.62
CA ASN A 84 9.31 6.34 -6.44
C ASN A 84 8.63 5.80 -7.70
N ARG A 85 8.20 4.54 -7.68
CA ARG A 85 7.56 3.93 -8.82
C ARG A 85 6.05 4.07 -8.73
N GLY A 86 5.48 4.72 -9.73
CA GLY A 86 4.04 4.84 -9.85
C GLY A 86 3.53 6.23 -9.52
N GLU A 87 2.41 6.55 -10.14
CA GLU A 87 1.86 7.92 -10.05
C GLU A 87 1.26 8.24 -8.69
N LEU A 88 1.01 7.24 -7.84
CA LEU A 88 0.43 7.48 -6.53
C LEU A 88 1.46 7.72 -5.45
N ILE A 89 2.76 7.58 -5.76
CA ILE A 89 3.80 7.69 -4.74
C ILE A 89 3.78 9.07 -4.08
N GLU A 90 3.77 10.14 -4.87
CA GLU A 90 3.83 11.48 -4.29
C GLU A 90 2.58 11.83 -3.47
N PRO A 91 1.37 11.63 -3.99
CA PRO A 91 0.21 11.92 -3.15
C PRO A 91 0.12 10.99 -1.94
N LEU A 92 0.59 9.74 -2.07
CA LEU A 92 0.54 8.80 -0.94
C LEU A 92 1.52 9.22 0.15
N ARG A 93 2.68 9.76 -0.22
CA ARG A 93 3.70 10.17 0.74
C ARG A 93 3.17 11.19 1.74
N ARG A 94 2.22 12.02 1.32
CA ARG A 94 1.63 13.03 2.21
C ARG A 94 0.85 12.41 3.36
N HIS A 95 0.50 11.15 3.26
CA HIS A 95 -0.31 10.46 4.28
C HIS A 95 0.50 9.49 5.11
N GLU A 96 1.82 9.48 5.00
CA GLU A 96 2.66 8.50 5.71
C GLU A 96 2.38 8.49 7.20
N SER A 97 2.09 7.32 7.73
CA SER A 97 1.81 7.19 9.17
C SER A 97 3.08 7.11 9.99
N ALA A 98 4.17 6.62 9.40
CA ALA A 98 5.42 6.43 10.13
C ALA A 98 6.15 7.73 10.42
N CYS A 99 5.70 8.83 9.84
CA CYS A 99 6.32 10.14 10.07
C CYS A 99 5.78 10.87 11.28
N ARG A 100 4.77 10.30 11.93
CA ARG A 100 4.13 10.95 13.07
C ARG A 100 4.75 10.60 14.41
#